data_efba28e37fd337f278ea705bd38cf6e5
#
_entry.id   efba28e37fd337f278ea705bd38cf6e5
#
_cell.length_a   1.000
_cell.length_b   1.000
_cell.length_c   1.000
_cell.angle_alpha   90.00
_cell.angle_beta   90.00
_cell.angle_gamma   90.00
#
_symmetry.space_group_name_H-M   'P 1'
#
loop_
_entity.id
_entity.type
_entity.pdbx_description
1 polymer ?
#
loop_
_entity_poly.entity_id
_entity_poly.type
_entity_poly.pdbx_seq_one_letter_code
_entity_poly.pdbx_strand_id
1 'polypeptide(L)'
;MVLSFLYLALYTCANAQTMSNDEYIIQMGNLNSISGRPTGSNYKLLYTVGQTGPGLYSGTSYKARAGFEYIKSIIPFRFQVSSTLIDFGTVSPTIPVLRTNQLTVSNGSAFGYQVTASQNHNLRLSSQATEIPATACDNGTCTPTAAGKWTSSLVYGFGYRCSNISGSDCEIEFATSTDYYKPFISSPSTAVVMIGTTAGKSKVAEITYKLNISGSQAPGLYTNVIHYIATPTF
;
A
#
# COMPACT_ATOMS: atom_id res chain seq x y z
N MET A 1 -31.72 -43.49 37.10
CA MET A 1 -30.28 -43.59 36.78
C MET A 1 -30.14 -43.09 35.35
N VAL A 2 -29.88 -41.78 35.18
CA VAL A 2 -29.85 -41.11 33.86
C VAL A 2 -28.34 -40.98 33.50
N LEU A 3 -27.91 -41.67 32.45
CA LEU A 3 -26.56 -41.59 31.95
C LEU A 3 -26.44 -40.37 31.06
N SER A 4 -25.78 -39.30 31.57
CA SER A 4 -25.49 -38.09 30.80
C SER A 4 -24.26 -38.37 29.95
N PHE A 5 -24.42 -38.48 28.63
CA PHE A 5 -23.29 -38.51 27.67
C PHE A 5 -22.74 -37.11 27.51
N LEU A 6 -21.61 -36.88 28.10
CA LEU A 6 -20.82 -35.66 27.89
C LEU A 6 -20.13 -35.76 26.51
N TYR A 7 -20.70 -35.10 25.48
CA TYR A 7 -20.04 -34.94 24.19
C TYR A 7 -18.91 -33.91 24.35
N LEU A 8 -17.69 -34.42 24.52
CA LEU A 8 -16.47 -33.60 24.43
C LEU A 8 -16.23 -33.32 22.93
N ALA A 9 -16.68 -32.20 22.42
CA ALA A 9 -16.36 -31.76 21.06
C ALA A 9 -14.88 -31.36 21.04
N LEU A 10 -14.03 -32.24 20.55
CA LEU A 10 -12.64 -31.97 20.21
C LEU A 10 -12.67 -31.02 18.98
N TYR A 11 -12.56 -29.74 19.22
CA TYR A 11 -12.24 -28.78 18.16
C TYR A 11 -10.80 -29.02 17.71
N THR A 12 -10.61 -29.83 16.68
CA THR A 12 -9.33 -29.89 15.98
C THR A 12 -9.26 -28.63 15.13
N CYS A 13 -8.42 -27.68 15.50
CA CYS A 13 -8.02 -26.62 14.60
C CYS A 13 -7.42 -27.26 13.35
N ALA A 14 -8.11 -27.11 12.21
CA ALA A 14 -7.56 -27.48 10.92
C ALA A 14 -6.38 -26.53 10.64
N ASN A 15 -5.18 -26.98 10.95
CA ASN A 15 -3.98 -26.29 10.50
C ASN A 15 -3.93 -26.41 8.98
N ALA A 16 -3.88 -25.29 8.26
CA ALA A 16 -3.55 -25.29 6.85
C ALA A 16 -2.21 -26.04 6.70
N GLN A 17 -2.22 -27.16 5.96
CA GLN A 17 -1.07 -28.04 5.87
C GLN A 17 0.11 -27.31 5.22
N THR A 18 1.02 -26.87 6.05
CA THR A 18 2.36 -26.47 5.64
C THR A 18 3.30 -27.64 5.94
N MET A 19 3.88 -28.24 4.92
CA MET A 19 4.93 -29.24 5.05
C MET A 19 6.26 -28.55 4.83
N SER A 20 7.18 -28.64 5.78
CA SER A 20 8.50 -28.01 5.68
C SER A 20 9.60 -28.91 6.20
N ASN A 21 10.77 -28.80 5.58
CA ASN A 21 12.04 -29.23 6.11
C ASN A 21 13.04 -28.07 6.01
N ASP A 22 14.33 -28.30 6.30
CA ASP A 22 15.36 -27.26 6.29
C ASP A 22 15.60 -26.62 4.90
N GLU A 23 15.18 -27.28 3.81
CA GLU A 23 15.41 -26.82 2.43
C GLU A 23 14.12 -26.44 1.70
N TYR A 24 12.96 -27.00 2.07
CA TYR A 24 11.72 -26.85 1.32
C TYR A 24 10.52 -26.56 2.23
N ILE A 25 9.66 -25.67 1.76
CA ILE A 25 8.36 -25.38 2.37
C ILE A 25 7.28 -25.62 1.30
N ILE A 26 6.34 -26.53 1.57
CA ILE A 26 5.16 -26.76 0.74
C ILE A 26 3.97 -26.11 1.47
N GLN A 27 3.48 -25.04 0.90
CA GLN A 27 2.27 -24.39 1.35
C GLN A 27 1.11 -24.80 0.44
N MET A 28 -0.03 -25.16 1.04
CA MET A 28 -1.22 -25.59 0.30
C MET A 28 -0.97 -26.77 -0.66
N GLY A 29 -0.38 -27.85 -0.13
CA GLY A 29 -0.17 -29.07 -0.90
C GLY A 29 -1.47 -29.61 -1.48
N ASN A 30 -1.48 -29.96 -2.76
CA ASN A 30 -2.61 -30.56 -3.44
C ASN A 30 -2.19 -31.86 -4.12
N LEU A 31 -2.86 -32.96 -3.79
CA LEU A 31 -2.65 -34.27 -4.42
C LEU A 31 -3.62 -34.41 -5.57
N ASN A 32 -3.11 -34.30 -6.81
CA ASN A 32 -3.89 -34.41 -8.04
C ASN A 32 -3.57 -35.69 -8.78
N SER A 33 -4.54 -36.22 -9.50
CA SER A 33 -4.32 -37.37 -10.39
C SER A 33 -3.39 -37.02 -11.55
N ILE A 34 -3.52 -35.82 -12.10
CA ILE A 34 -2.69 -35.30 -13.20
C ILE A 34 -2.61 -33.77 -13.08
N SER A 35 -1.42 -33.22 -13.35
CA SER A 35 -1.22 -31.77 -13.54
C SER A 35 -0.19 -31.51 -14.64
N GLY A 36 -0.26 -30.36 -15.30
CA GLY A 36 0.70 -30.01 -16.33
C GLY A 36 0.61 -28.57 -16.83
N ARG A 37 1.66 -28.17 -17.54
CA ARG A 37 1.80 -26.86 -18.18
C ARG A 37 2.27 -27.01 -19.64
N PRO A 38 1.48 -27.62 -20.53
CA PRO A 38 1.84 -27.61 -21.93
C PRO A 38 1.88 -26.18 -22.45
N THR A 39 2.91 -25.87 -23.25
CA THR A 39 3.10 -24.59 -23.91
C THR A 39 3.21 -24.78 -25.39
N GLY A 40 2.39 -24.08 -26.17
CA GLY A 40 2.51 -23.95 -27.60
C GLY A 40 3.03 -22.55 -27.97
N SER A 41 3.27 -22.32 -29.27
CA SER A 41 3.70 -21.00 -29.76
C SER A 41 2.68 -19.89 -29.45
N ASN A 42 1.39 -20.20 -29.41
CA ASN A 42 0.31 -19.23 -29.26
C ASN A 42 -0.52 -19.40 -27.98
N TYR A 43 -0.23 -20.42 -27.15
CA TYR A 43 -0.99 -20.67 -25.93
C TYR A 43 -0.13 -21.27 -24.81
N LYS A 44 -0.57 -21.02 -23.59
CA LYS A 44 -0.09 -21.70 -22.37
C LYS A 44 -1.32 -22.24 -21.65
N LEU A 45 -1.36 -23.54 -21.43
CA LEU A 45 -2.43 -24.20 -20.68
C LEU A 45 -1.90 -24.64 -19.31
N LEU A 46 -2.65 -24.34 -18.26
CA LEU A 46 -2.40 -24.84 -16.92
C LEU A 46 -3.60 -25.69 -16.52
N TYR A 47 -3.38 -26.93 -16.10
CA TYR A 47 -4.46 -27.81 -15.69
C TYR A 47 -4.07 -28.69 -14.51
N THR A 48 -5.08 -28.96 -13.67
CA THR A 48 -5.02 -29.93 -12.59
C THR A 48 -6.29 -30.77 -12.60
N VAL A 49 -6.14 -32.08 -12.45
CA VAL A 49 -7.26 -33.05 -12.47
C VAL A 49 -7.31 -33.81 -11.14
N GLY A 50 -8.51 -34.04 -10.61
CA GLY A 50 -8.69 -34.74 -9.34
C GLY A 50 -9.18 -33.84 -8.20
N GLN A 51 -9.57 -32.62 -8.50
CA GLN A 51 -10.16 -31.71 -7.52
C GLN A 51 -11.67 -31.83 -7.46
N THR A 52 -12.23 -31.73 -6.25
CA THR A 52 -13.68 -31.71 -6.07
C THR A 52 -14.21 -30.29 -6.24
N GLY A 53 -15.05 -30.07 -7.28
CA GLY A 53 -15.75 -28.79 -7.51
C GLY A 53 -14.84 -27.61 -7.91
N PRO A 54 -13.85 -27.76 -8.83
CA PRO A 54 -13.10 -26.62 -9.32
C PRO A 54 -13.97 -25.74 -10.24
N GLY A 55 -13.78 -24.42 -10.17
CA GLY A 55 -14.49 -23.52 -11.08
C GLY A 55 -14.64 -22.10 -10.55
N LEU A 56 -15.17 -21.25 -11.43
CA LEU A 56 -15.60 -19.89 -11.10
C LEU A 56 -17.11 -19.90 -10.90
N TYR A 57 -17.53 -19.64 -9.67
CA TYR A 57 -18.94 -19.53 -9.30
C TYR A 57 -19.28 -18.06 -9.09
N SER A 58 -20.36 -17.59 -9.69
CA SER A 58 -20.80 -16.20 -9.56
C SER A 58 -22.29 -16.12 -9.24
N GLY A 59 -22.62 -15.32 -8.24
CA GLY A 59 -23.98 -14.90 -7.91
C GLY A 59 -24.10 -13.38 -8.09
N THR A 60 -25.27 -12.84 -7.78
CA THR A 60 -25.53 -11.39 -7.85
C THR A 60 -24.66 -10.58 -6.88
N SER A 61 -24.29 -11.16 -5.74
CA SER A 61 -23.58 -10.47 -4.65
C SER A 61 -22.22 -11.07 -4.30
N TYR A 62 -21.83 -12.18 -4.95
CA TYR A 62 -20.54 -12.85 -4.65
C TYR A 62 -19.95 -13.54 -5.86
N LYS A 63 -18.64 -13.71 -5.82
CA LYS A 63 -17.86 -14.56 -6.74
C LYS A 63 -17.00 -15.49 -5.90
N ALA A 64 -17.10 -16.79 -6.11
CA ALA A 64 -16.24 -17.79 -5.50
C ALA A 64 -15.38 -18.47 -6.57
N ARG A 65 -14.08 -18.54 -6.31
CA ARG A 65 -13.12 -19.25 -7.17
C ARG A 65 -12.64 -20.47 -6.40
N ALA A 66 -13.01 -21.64 -6.88
CA ALA A 66 -12.64 -22.91 -6.26
C ALA A 66 -11.65 -23.67 -7.13
N GLY A 67 -10.72 -24.34 -6.49
CA GLY A 67 -9.71 -25.15 -7.15
C GLY A 67 -8.30 -24.59 -7.04
N PHE A 68 -7.30 -25.48 -7.15
CA PHE A 68 -5.88 -25.18 -6.94
C PHE A 68 -5.36 -24.07 -7.86
N GLU A 69 -5.81 -24.03 -9.10
CA GLU A 69 -5.37 -23.02 -10.07
C GLU A 69 -5.81 -21.59 -9.72
N TYR A 70 -6.85 -21.46 -8.90
CA TYR A 70 -7.31 -20.16 -8.42
C TYR A 70 -6.63 -19.67 -7.14
N ILE A 71 -5.94 -20.55 -6.43
CA ILE A 71 -5.22 -20.20 -5.20
C ILE A 71 -3.98 -19.36 -5.51
N LYS A 72 -3.32 -19.67 -6.64
CA LYS A 72 -2.12 -18.94 -7.06
C LYS A 72 -2.50 -17.73 -7.89
N SER A 73 -2.23 -16.54 -7.39
CA SER A 73 -2.36 -15.31 -8.18
C SER A 73 -1.35 -15.31 -9.33
N ILE A 74 -1.83 -15.03 -10.55
CA ILE A 74 -0.99 -14.84 -11.75
C ILE A 74 -0.18 -13.54 -11.61
N ILE A 75 -0.70 -12.57 -10.86
CA ILE A 75 -0.04 -11.30 -10.56
C ILE A 75 0.37 -11.34 -9.08
N PRO A 76 1.64 -11.59 -8.76
CA PRO A 76 2.11 -11.55 -7.37
C PRO A 76 1.97 -10.13 -6.82
N PHE A 77 1.69 -10.04 -5.51
CA PHE A 77 1.75 -8.75 -4.85
C PHE A 77 3.20 -8.25 -4.84
N ARG A 78 3.39 -7.03 -5.33
CA ARG A 78 4.69 -6.36 -5.35
C ARG A 78 4.49 -4.88 -5.10
N PHE A 79 5.29 -4.34 -4.20
CA PHE A 79 5.39 -2.92 -3.92
C PHE A 79 6.83 -2.44 -4.12
N GLN A 80 7.00 -1.33 -4.80
CA GLN A 80 8.30 -0.73 -5.08
C GLN A 80 8.23 0.79 -4.90
N VAL A 81 9.31 1.35 -4.39
CA VAL A 81 9.54 2.78 -4.25
C VAL A 81 10.76 3.13 -5.11
N SER A 82 10.66 4.15 -5.95
CA SER A 82 11.73 4.50 -6.92
C SER A 82 13.01 5.00 -6.26
N SER A 83 12.89 5.65 -5.11
CA SER A 83 14.02 6.11 -4.30
C SER A 83 13.67 6.04 -2.81
N THR A 84 14.60 5.60 -1.99
CA THR A 84 14.49 5.62 -0.52
C THR A 84 15.06 6.87 0.11
N LEU A 85 15.72 7.73 -0.67
CA LEU A 85 16.28 9.02 -0.23
C LEU A 85 15.63 10.16 -1.02
N ILE A 86 15.07 11.12 -0.30
CA ILE A 86 14.52 12.37 -0.86
C ILE A 86 15.34 13.52 -0.29
N ASP A 87 16.25 14.04 -1.09
CA ASP A 87 17.09 15.18 -0.70
C ASP A 87 16.50 16.49 -1.24
N PHE A 88 16.17 17.40 -0.34
CA PHE A 88 15.68 18.73 -0.69
C PHE A 88 16.81 19.70 -1.00
N GLY A 89 18.05 19.37 -0.64
CA GLY A 89 19.20 20.27 -0.75
C GLY A 89 19.08 21.46 0.21
N THR A 90 19.68 22.59 -0.18
CA THR A 90 19.55 23.84 0.57
C THR A 90 18.21 24.50 0.28
N VAL A 91 17.43 24.75 1.33
CA VAL A 91 16.12 25.39 1.24
C VAL A 91 16.20 26.82 1.74
N SER A 92 15.64 27.76 0.99
CA SER A 92 15.54 29.17 1.35
C SER A 92 14.14 29.52 1.86
N PRO A 93 14.00 30.42 2.84
CA PRO A 93 12.70 30.84 3.33
C PRO A 93 11.79 31.34 2.23
N THR A 94 10.49 31.04 2.33
CA THR A 94 9.42 31.45 1.41
C THR A 94 9.57 30.97 -0.05
N ILE A 95 10.57 30.12 -0.34
CA ILE A 95 10.78 29.50 -1.65
C ILE A 95 10.49 28.00 -1.50
N PRO A 96 9.28 27.53 -1.84
CA PRO A 96 8.93 26.12 -1.71
C PRO A 96 9.80 25.24 -2.60
N VAL A 97 10.29 24.12 -2.07
CA VAL A 97 11.04 23.12 -2.82
C VAL A 97 10.17 21.88 -2.99
N LEU A 98 10.15 21.37 -4.22
CA LEU A 98 9.42 20.15 -4.58
C LEU A 98 10.41 19.03 -4.89
N ARG A 99 10.09 17.81 -4.45
CA ARG A 99 10.78 16.58 -4.85
C ARG A 99 9.75 15.51 -5.12
N THR A 100 10.08 14.59 -6.02
CA THR A 100 9.17 13.51 -6.40
C THR A 100 9.82 12.16 -6.23
N ASN A 101 8.98 11.17 -6.02
CA ASN A 101 9.33 9.78 -6.13
C ASN A 101 8.10 8.97 -6.62
N GLN A 102 8.30 7.73 -7.07
CA GLN A 102 7.23 6.92 -7.59
C GLN A 102 7.01 5.70 -6.71
N LEU A 103 5.73 5.41 -6.49
CA LEU A 103 5.24 4.17 -5.88
C LEU A 103 4.65 3.30 -6.97
N THR A 104 5.11 2.06 -7.07
CA THR A 104 4.60 1.08 -8.03
C THR A 104 4.00 -0.10 -7.31
N VAL A 105 2.75 -0.44 -7.60
CA VAL A 105 2.04 -1.58 -7.05
C VAL A 105 1.63 -2.54 -8.15
N SER A 106 1.87 -3.82 -7.94
CA SER A 106 1.24 -4.91 -8.69
C SER A 106 0.47 -5.76 -7.70
N ASN A 107 -0.80 -6.00 -7.97
CA ASN A 107 -1.69 -6.71 -7.08
C ASN A 107 -2.58 -7.70 -7.85
N GLY A 108 -2.55 -8.95 -7.45
CA GLY A 108 -3.40 -10.01 -8.01
C GLY A 108 -4.67 -10.28 -7.21
N SER A 109 -4.89 -9.58 -6.09
CA SER A 109 -6.10 -9.72 -5.30
C SER A 109 -7.31 -9.16 -6.05
N ALA A 110 -8.43 -9.87 -5.98
CA ALA A 110 -9.69 -9.45 -6.62
C ALA A 110 -10.30 -8.20 -5.98
N PHE A 111 -10.01 -7.96 -4.70
CA PHE A 111 -10.52 -6.82 -3.93
C PHE A 111 -9.53 -5.65 -3.84
N GLY A 112 -8.41 -5.75 -4.60
CA GLY A 112 -7.48 -4.65 -4.72
C GLY A 112 -6.42 -4.59 -3.63
N TYR A 113 -6.02 -3.37 -3.28
CA TYR A 113 -4.97 -3.09 -2.31
C TYR A 113 -5.10 -1.69 -1.75
N GLN A 114 -4.37 -1.43 -0.67
CA GLN A 114 -4.22 -0.11 -0.08
C GLN A 114 -2.75 0.19 0.19
N VAL A 115 -2.32 1.42 -0.07
CA VAL A 115 -1.03 1.96 0.39
C VAL A 115 -1.30 3.06 1.38
N THR A 116 -0.72 2.94 2.56
CA THR A 116 -0.77 3.96 3.60
C THR A 116 0.60 4.56 3.84
N ALA A 117 0.63 5.79 4.34
CA ALA A 117 1.86 6.48 4.74
C ALA A 117 1.77 7.05 6.14
N SER A 118 2.92 7.10 6.81
CA SER A 118 3.13 7.81 8.07
C SER A 118 4.56 8.33 8.15
N GLN A 119 4.83 9.24 9.06
CA GLN A 119 6.17 9.69 9.39
C GLN A 119 6.52 9.35 10.85
N ASN A 120 7.79 9.14 11.15
CA ASN A 120 8.23 8.90 12.52
C ASN A 120 8.10 10.15 13.42
N HIS A 121 8.36 11.32 12.86
CA HIS A 121 8.22 12.65 13.46
C HIS A 121 8.24 13.70 12.35
N ASN A 122 7.91 14.94 12.65
CA ASN A 122 8.12 16.06 11.73
C ASN A 122 9.61 16.15 11.33
N LEU A 123 9.89 16.81 10.20
CA LEU A 123 11.29 17.10 9.85
C LEU A 123 11.97 17.81 11.02
N ARG A 124 12.92 17.14 11.66
CA ARG A 124 13.56 17.60 12.90
C ARG A 124 15.06 17.78 12.72
N LEU A 125 15.58 18.83 13.33
CA LEU A 125 17.02 19.09 13.41
C LEU A 125 17.69 17.99 14.25
N SER A 126 18.73 17.36 13.73
CA SER A 126 19.38 16.21 14.36
C SER A 126 19.97 16.51 15.76
N SER A 127 20.32 17.76 16.02
CA SER A 127 20.97 18.21 17.26
C SER A 127 20.02 18.87 18.28
N GLN A 128 18.78 19.16 17.92
CA GLN A 128 17.83 19.92 18.76
C GLN A 128 16.39 19.46 18.53
N ALA A 129 15.49 19.83 19.45
CA ALA A 129 14.05 19.57 19.31
C ALA A 129 13.34 20.48 18.28
N THR A 130 14.08 21.29 17.52
CA THR A 130 13.52 22.21 16.53
C THR A 130 13.01 21.41 15.31
N GLU A 131 11.77 21.68 14.92
CA GLU A 131 11.09 20.98 13.85
C GLU A 131 10.60 21.94 12.76
N ILE A 132 10.46 21.42 11.54
CA ILE A 132 9.64 22.01 10.49
C ILE A 132 8.27 21.35 10.64
N PRO A 133 7.19 22.11 10.88
CA PRO A 133 5.89 21.53 11.18
C PRO A 133 5.30 20.81 9.95
N ALA A 134 4.34 19.95 10.19
CA ALA A 134 3.42 19.48 9.15
C ALA A 134 2.68 20.67 8.55
N THR A 135 2.45 20.69 7.24
CA THR A 135 1.71 21.78 6.61
C THR A 135 0.26 21.81 7.07
N ALA A 136 -0.30 23.00 7.26
CA ALA A 136 -1.73 23.20 7.47
C ALA A 136 -2.45 23.61 6.17
N CYS A 137 -1.73 23.74 5.03
CA CYS A 137 -2.19 24.28 3.78
C CYS A 137 -2.72 25.74 3.90
N ASP A 138 -3.18 26.30 2.80
CA ASP A 138 -3.73 27.66 2.80
C ASP A 138 -4.98 27.71 3.71
N ASN A 139 -5.02 28.68 4.62
CA ASN A 139 -6.12 28.87 5.59
C ASN A 139 -6.37 27.67 6.54
N GLY A 140 -5.39 26.81 6.77
CA GLY A 140 -5.55 25.65 7.66
C GLY A 140 -6.49 24.57 7.13
N THR A 141 -6.58 24.42 5.80
CA THR A 141 -7.61 23.59 5.15
C THR A 141 -7.26 22.10 5.03
N CYS A 142 -6.00 21.69 5.24
CA CYS A 142 -5.65 20.28 5.12
C CYS A 142 -5.38 19.59 6.46
N THR A 143 -5.67 18.30 6.45
CA THR A 143 -5.39 17.35 7.55
C THR A 143 -4.77 16.08 6.96
N PRO A 144 -4.25 15.16 7.76
CA PRO A 144 -3.77 13.88 7.22
C PRO A 144 -4.82 13.06 6.46
N THR A 145 -6.11 13.32 6.70
CA THR A 145 -7.24 12.64 6.04
C THR A 145 -7.96 13.49 5.02
N ALA A 146 -7.67 14.80 4.92
CA ALA A 146 -8.30 15.71 3.98
C ALA A 146 -7.26 16.56 3.27
N ALA A 147 -7.23 16.51 1.93
CA ALA A 147 -6.34 17.34 1.13
C ALA A 147 -6.85 18.78 1.05
N GLY A 148 -5.93 19.72 1.12
CA GLY A 148 -6.23 21.14 1.02
C GLY A 148 -5.30 21.86 0.05
N LYS A 149 -5.75 23.03 -0.41
CA LYS A 149 -4.96 23.87 -1.32
C LYS A 149 -3.75 24.45 -0.60
N TRP A 150 -2.58 24.34 -1.23
CA TRP A 150 -1.33 24.90 -0.71
C TRP A 150 -0.57 25.61 -1.83
N THR A 151 -0.89 26.86 -2.06
CA THR A 151 -0.27 27.73 -3.07
C THR A 151 0.55 28.86 -2.46
N SER A 152 0.18 29.30 -1.27
CA SER A 152 0.86 30.42 -0.61
C SER A 152 2.28 30.06 -0.20
N SER A 153 3.24 30.91 -0.59
CA SER A 153 4.63 30.84 -0.13
C SER A 153 4.81 31.32 1.32
N LEU A 154 3.78 31.87 1.94
CA LEU A 154 3.76 32.29 3.34
C LEU A 154 3.27 31.19 4.27
N VAL A 155 2.77 30.07 3.74
CA VAL A 155 2.41 28.90 4.53
C VAL A 155 3.60 27.96 4.55
N TYR A 156 4.11 27.69 5.75
CA TYR A 156 5.30 26.88 5.97
C TYR A 156 4.92 25.46 6.37
N GLY A 157 5.81 24.53 6.14
CA GLY A 157 5.64 23.15 6.58
C GLY A 157 6.12 22.14 5.57
N PHE A 158 5.82 20.87 5.87
CA PHE A 158 6.12 19.72 5.04
C PHE A 158 4.83 18.93 4.75
N GLY A 159 4.64 18.54 3.52
CA GLY A 159 3.48 17.77 3.09
C GLY A 159 3.72 17.09 1.74
N TYR A 160 2.72 16.35 1.29
CA TYR A 160 2.79 15.58 0.05
C TYR A 160 1.47 15.61 -0.72
N ARG A 161 1.57 15.23 -1.98
CA ARG A 161 0.42 14.92 -2.85
C ARG A 161 0.69 13.63 -3.62
N CYS A 162 -0.37 12.96 -4.05
CA CYS A 162 -0.33 11.82 -4.94
C CYS A 162 -0.88 12.20 -6.32
N SER A 163 -0.20 11.78 -7.39
CA SER A 163 -0.62 11.97 -8.78
C SER A 163 -0.57 10.65 -9.53
N ASN A 164 -1.61 10.32 -10.25
CA ASN A 164 -1.67 9.10 -11.05
C ASN A 164 -0.78 9.21 -12.30
N ILE A 165 0.13 8.25 -12.49
CA ILE A 165 0.91 8.08 -13.73
C ILE A 165 0.32 6.93 -14.54
N SER A 166 0.07 5.78 -13.90
CA SER A 166 -0.56 4.61 -14.52
C SER A 166 -1.61 4.04 -13.57
N GLY A 167 -2.86 4.16 -13.97
CA GLY A 167 -4.01 3.84 -13.13
C GLY A 167 -4.71 5.08 -12.58
N SER A 168 -5.62 4.87 -11.63
CA SER A 168 -6.41 5.93 -10.98
C SER A 168 -6.46 5.68 -9.46
N ASP A 169 -5.37 5.20 -8.89
CA ASP A 169 -5.35 4.60 -7.56
C ASP A 169 -4.91 5.61 -6.46
N CYS A 170 -4.46 6.83 -6.81
CA CYS A 170 -4.30 7.90 -5.83
C CYS A 170 -5.63 8.25 -5.17
N GLU A 171 -5.59 8.54 -3.87
CA GLU A 171 -6.78 8.95 -3.15
C GLU A 171 -7.48 10.12 -3.84
N ILE A 172 -8.82 10.04 -3.92
CA ILE A 172 -9.65 10.94 -4.75
C ILE A 172 -9.50 12.43 -4.39
N GLU A 173 -9.16 12.73 -3.15
CA GLU A 173 -9.00 14.11 -2.69
C GLU A 173 -7.87 14.86 -3.40
N PHE A 174 -6.84 14.15 -3.87
CA PHE A 174 -5.76 14.75 -4.66
C PHE A 174 -6.18 15.07 -6.10
N ALA A 175 -7.28 14.47 -6.58
CA ALA A 175 -7.79 14.72 -7.94
C ALA A 175 -8.43 16.11 -8.13
N THR A 176 -8.76 16.80 -7.02
CA THR A 176 -9.43 18.10 -7.05
C THR A 176 -8.58 19.17 -7.74
N SER A 177 -7.28 19.21 -7.49
CA SER A 177 -6.34 20.17 -8.12
C SER A 177 -4.89 19.71 -7.92
N THR A 178 -4.00 20.18 -8.82
CA THR A 178 -2.56 19.99 -8.71
C THR A 178 -1.94 20.67 -7.49
N ASP A 179 -2.65 21.57 -6.84
CA ASP A 179 -2.19 22.33 -5.67
C ASP A 179 -2.71 21.78 -4.34
N TYR A 180 -3.35 20.59 -4.35
CA TYR A 180 -3.88 19.95 -3.16
C TYR A 180 -2.83 19.03 -2.53
N TYR A 181 -2.59 19.25 -1.24
CA TYR A 181 -1.59 18.55 -0.43
C TYR A 181 -2.20 18.05 0.88
N LYS A 182 -1.56 17.06 1.48
CA LYS A 182 -1.82 16.57 2.85
C LYS A 182 -0.54 16.65 3.68
N PRO A 183 -0.62 16.92 4.97
CA PRO A 183 0.48 16.63 5.90
C PRO A 183 0.62 15.12 6.10
N PHE A 184 1.82 14.66 6.45
CA PHE A 184 1.99 13.30 6.95
C PHE A 184 1.45 13.19 8.38
N ILE A 185 0.82 12.05 8.68
CA ILE A 185 0.45 11.70 10.04
C ILE A 185 1.65 11.04 10.74
N SER A 186 1.80 11.29 12.05
CA SER A 186 2.86 10.65 12.82
C SER A 186 2.47 9.22 13.23
N SER A 187 3.46 8.31 13.16
CA SER A 187 3.34 6.94 13.65
C SER A 187 2.90 6.91 15.13
N PRO A 188 2.06 5.93 15.56
CA PRO A 188 1.66 4.72 14.88
C PRO A 188 0.46 4.87 13.92
N SER A 189 -0.18 6.03 13.84
CA SER A 189 -1.29 6.25 12.90
C SER A 189 -0.79 6.29 11.45
N THR A 190 -1.67 5.94 10.51
CA THR A 190 -1.38 5.96 9.08
C THR A 190 -2.50 6.64 8.31
N ALA A 191 -2.18 7.27 7.18
CA ALA A 191 -3.15 7.84 6.25
C ALA A 191 -3.06 7.16 4.89
N VAL A 192 -4.18 7.04 4.20
CA VAL A 192 -4.24 6.43 2.87
C VAL A 192 -3.60 7.34 1.84
N VAL A 193 -2.84 6.76 0.92
CA VAL A 193 -2.20 7.44 -0.22
C VAL A 193 -2.74 6.90 -1.53
N MET A 194 -2.85 5.57 -1.65
CA MET A 194 -3.38 4.89 -2.83
C MET A 194 -4.38 3.82 -2.41
N ILE A 195 -5.44 3.68 -3.19
CA ILE A 195 -6.44 2.62 -3.11
C ILE A 195 -6.69 2.07 -4.51
N GLY A 196 -6.39 0.81 -4.72
CA GLY A 196 -6.80 0.06 -5.90
C GLY A 196 -7.95 -0.88 -5.54
N THR A 197 -9.04 -0.88 -6.30
CA THR A 197 -10.24 -1.70 -6.02
C THR A 197 -10.27 -3.02 -6.77
N THR A 198 -9.30 -3.28 -7.63
CA THR A 198 -9.23 -4.47 -8.48
C THR A 198 -7.80 -4.96 -8.63
N ALA A 199 -7.65 -6.18 -9.15
CA ALA A 199 -6.34 -6.66 -9.56
C ALA A 199 -5.74 -5.76 -10.66
N GLY A 200 -4.44 -5.52 -10.58
CA GLY A 200 -3.74 -4.67 -11.54
C GLY A 200 -2.24 -4.91 -11.52
N LYS A 201 -1.59 -4.69 -12.65
CA LYS A 201 -0.14 -4.82 -12.79
C LYS A 201 0.48 -3.45 -13.03
N SER A 202 1.57 -3.16 -12.31
CA SER A 202 2.37 -1.94 -12.49
C SER A 202 1.54 -0.65 -12.44
N LYS A 203 0.69 -0.52 -11.43
CA LYS A 203 0.02 0.73 -11.10
C LYS A 203 1.03 1.70 -10.52
N VAL A 204 1.18 2.87 -11.12
CA VAL A 204 2.23 3.85 -10.76
C VAL A 204 1.60 5.15 -10.33
N ALA A 205 1.98 5.59 -9.15
CA ALA A 205 1.67 6.93 -8.64
C ALA A 205 2.95 7.71 -8.38
N GLU A 206 2.93 8.99 -8.65
CA GLU A 206 3.98 9.93 -8.27
C GLU A 206 3.60 10.61 -6.96
N ILE A 207 4.49 10.56 -6.00
CA ILE A 207 4.37 11.31 -4.76
C ILE A 207 5.24 12.57 -4.89
N THR A 208 4.60 13.72 -4.84
CA THR A 208 5.28 15.02 -4.80
C THR A 208 5.33 15.50 -3.36
N TYR A 209 6.53 15.61 -2.83
CA TYR A 209 6.79 16.22 -1.53
C TYR A 209 7.00 17.72 -1.70
N LYS A 210 6.40 18.51 -0.83
CA LYS A 210 6.57 19.97 -0.79
C LYS A 210 7.08 20.38 0.58
N LEU A 211 8.16 21.14 0.57
CA LEU A 211 8.79 21.72 1.74
C LEU A 211 8.87 23.22 1.60
N ASN A 212 8.41 23.95 2.60
CA ASN A 212 8.55 25.40 2.71
C ASN A 212 8.90 25.78 4.15
N ILE A 213 9.85 26.68 4.34
CA ILE A 213 10.33 27.07 5.66
C ILE A 213 10.10 28.57 5.92
N SER A 214 9.95 28.91 7.21
CA SER A 214 9.86 30.30 7.65
C SER A 214 11.23 30.98 7.70
N GLY A 215 11.24 32.31 7.68
CA GLY A 215 12.47 33.08 7.86
C GLY A 215 13.12 32.95 9.26
N SER A 216 12.37 32.44 10.24
CA SER A 216 12.85 32.19 11.60
C SER A 216 13.30 30.74 11.84
N GLN A 217 13.27 29.89 10.79
CA GLN A 217 13.70 28.49 10.95
C GLN A 217 15.21 28.41 11.23
N ALA A 218 15.59 27.69 12.28
CA ALA A 218 17.00 27.52 12.63
C ALA A 218 17.77 26.82 11.49
N PRO A 219 18.99 27.24 11.18
CA PRO A 219 19.80 26.57 10.16
C PRO A 219 20.28 25.19 10.66
N GLY A 220 20.40 24.23 9.74
CA GLY A 220 20.93 22.91 10.02
C GLY A 220 20.32 21.81 9.18
N LEU A 221 20.69 20.56 9.47
CA LEU A 221 20.21 19.38 8.77
C LEU A 221 18.94 18.84 9.44
N TYR A 222 17.85 18.84 8.70
CA TYR A 222 16.55 18.32 9.13
C TYR A 222 16.29 16.97 8.47
N THR A 223 15.89 16.00 9.26
CA THR A 223 15.60 14.64 8.78
C THR A 223 14.29 14.11 9.36
N ASN A 224 13.64 13.22 8.62
CA ASN A 224 12.58 12.34 9.11
C ASN A 224 12.62 11.02 8.33
N VAL A 225 11.78 10.08 8.73
CA VAL A 225 11.56 8.81 8.01
C VAL A 225 10.08 8.69 7.68
N ILE A 226 9.78 8.46 6.41
CA ILE A 226 8.43 8.19 5.93
C ILE A 226 8.30 6.70 5.71
N HIS A 227 7.28 6.11 6.31
CA HIS A 227 6.93 4.70 6.18
C HIS A 227 5.77 4.56 5.20
N TYR A 228 5.94 3.74 4.17
CA TYR A 228 4.88 3.30 3.28
C TYR A 228 4.57 1.84 3.55
N ILE A 229 3.29 1.52 3.75
CA ILE A 229 2.80 0.16 3.98
C ILE A 229 1.79 -0.15 2.88
N ALA A 230 2.09 -1.16 2.09
CA ALA A 230 1.20 -1.64 1.03
C ALA A 230 0.60 -2.98 1.45
N THR A 231 -0.73 -3.07 1.47
CA THR A 231 -1.47 -4.24 1.93
C THR A 231 -2.47 -4.67 0.86
N PRO A 232 -2.42 -5.93 0.38
CA PRO A 232 -3.46 -6.48 -0.49
C PRO A 232 -4.75 -6.69 0.30
N THR A 233 -5.90 -6.51 -0.37
CA THR A 233 -7.24 -6.76 0.19
C THR A 233 -7.78 -8.07 -0.37
N PHE A 234 -8.25 -8.99 0.51
CA PHE A 234 -8.74 -10.33 0.16
C PHE A 234 -10.22 -10.47 0.47
#